data_cdacd27820c689c710e9b5b3f82bed94
#
_entry.id   cdacd27820c689c710e9b5b3f82bed94
#
_cell.length_a   1.000
_cell.length_b   1.000
_cell.length_c   1.000
_cell.angle_alpha   90.00
_cell.angle_beta   90.00
_cell.angle_gamma   90.00
#
_symmetry.space_group_name_H-M   'P 1'
#
loop_
_entity.id
_entity.type
_entity.pdbx_description
1 polymer ?
#
loop_
_entity_poly.entity_id
_entity_poly.type
_entity_poly.pdbx_seq_one_letter_code
_entity_poly.pdbx_strand_id
1 'polypeptide(L)'
;MTSLGTEREQRIRWRHPLPRRGPVDRHQALLDAARGRRVVHVGFVDELAASKLEQGVWLHSRLAGAAESLVGLDADEEGVAWARSEGFEAHVVDAQSAEAVAALGLEPADLVVAGEVIEHLDAPGPFLRAMRVLTRPDGRLVLTTPNAYRLLNFLAPVSGAELVHPDHTAWHSPRTLRTLLERNGWVVDEVAYYRNPRRRVGRADGLRPFLAGHAANLARATLGAAGRLAPYWSDGIVVWARPSGTP
;
A
#
# COMPACT_ATOMS: atom_id res chain seq x y z
N MET A 1 -11.20 42.55 23.61
CA MET A 1 -11.56 42.08 22.29
C MET A 1 -10.38 41.28 21.79
N THR A 2 -10.50 40.00 21.82
CA THR A 2 -9.46 38.97 21.91
C THR A 2 -8.89 38.55 20.58
N SER A 3 -7.61 38.25 20.58
CA SER A 3 -6.69 37.86 19.54
C SER A 3 -7.02 36.56 18.74
N LEU A 4 -8.25 36.12 18.72
CA LEU A 4 -8.70 34.93 17.98
C LEU A 4 -8.82 35.12 16.48
N GLY A 5 -8.64 36.35 15.98
CA GLY A 5 -8.71 36.67 14.54
C GLY A 5 -7.40 36.45 13.76
N THR A 6 -6.26 36.59 14.43
CA THR A 6 -4.94 36.65 13.77
C THR A 6 -4.29 35.30 13.56
N GLU A 7 -4.67 34.24 14.28
CA GLU A 7 -4.15 32.88 14.05
C GLU A 7 -4.90 32.10 12.95
N ARG A 8 -6.09 32.52 12.58
CA ARG A 8 -6.90 31.87 11.54
C ARG A 8 -6.53 32.28 10.11
N GLU A 9 -5.76 33.32 9.96
CA GLU A 9 -5.20 33.76 8.65
C GLU A 9 -3.88 33.08 8.27
N GLN A 10 -3.48 31.97 8.89
CA GLN A 10 -2.49 31.08 8.30
C GLN A 10 -3.07 30.61 6.96
N ARG A 11 -2.62 31.28 5.90
CA ARG A 11 -3.04 31.10 4.52
C ARG A 11 -3.23 29.63 4.20
N ILE A 12 -4.46 29.18 4.01
CA ILE A 12 -4.78 27.87 3.50
C ILE A 12 -3.98 27.69 2.21
N ARG A 13 -2.92 26.93 2.26
CA ARG A 13 -2.11 26.64 1.09
C ARG A 13 -2.82 25.56 0.28
N TRP A 14 -3.45 25.94 -0.79
CA TRP A 14 -4.09 25.03 -1.74
C TRP A 14 -3.10 24.31 -2.64
N ARG A 15 -1.90 24.87 -2.84
CA ARG A 15 -0.86 24.30 -3.69
C ARG A 15 0.22 23.63 -2.87
N HIS A 16 0.34 22.30 -3.01
CA HIS A 16 1.39 21.49 -2.42
C HIS A 16 2.25 20.89 -3.52
N PRO A 17 3.60 20.93 -3.43
CA PRO A 17 4.46 20.25 -4.36
C PRO A 17 4.25 18.73 -4.24
N LEU A 18 4.22 18.05 -5.37
CA LEU A 18 4.19 16.60 -5.40
C LEU A 18 5.59 16.03 -5.10
N PRO A 19 5.68 14.88 -4.40
CA PRO A 19 6.93 14.14 -4.24
C PRO A 19 7.55 13.85 -5.62
N ARG A 20 8.88 13.83 -5.71
CA ARG A 20 9.59 13.59 -6.97
C ARG A 20 10.34 12.25 -7.00
N ARG A 21 10.32 11.50 -5.89
CA ARG A 21 11.00 10.21 -5.83
C ARG A 21 10.20 9.12 -6.53
N GLY A 22 10.90 8.33 -7.30
CA GLY A 22 10.35 7.16 -7.98
C GLY A 22 10.52 7.24 -9.50
N PRO A 23 9.96 6.28 -10.23
CA PRO A 23 9.28 5.10 -9.71
C PRO A 23 10.27 4.08 -9.13
N VAL A 24 9.91 3.50 -7.99
CA VAL A 24 10.62 2.38 -7.36
C VAL A 24 9.97 1.04 -7.75
N ASP A 25 10.71 -0.06 -7.60
CA ASP A 25 10.11 -1.40 -7.55
C ASP A 25 9.45 -1.58 -6.19
N ARG A 26 8.12 -1.77 -6.17
CA ARG A 26 7.33 -1.89 -4.96
C ARG A 26 7.79 -3.06 -4.09
N HIS A 27 7.91 -4.24 -4.69
CA HIS A 27 8.30 -5.43 -3.95
C HIS A 27 9.71 -5.30 -3.38
N GLN A 28 10.66 -4.83 -4.20
CA GLN A 28 12.03 -4.64 -3.73
C GLN A 28 12.12 -3.62 -2.58
N ALA A 29 11.37 -2.51 -2.66
CA ALA A 29 11.32 -1.51 -1.61
C ALA A 29 10.79 -2.08 -0.28
N LEU A 30 9.76 -2.94 -0.33
CA LEU A 30 9.21 -3.63 0.84
C LEU A 30 10.19 -4.66 1.40
N LEU A 31 10.85 -5.45 0.55
CA LEU A 31 11.85 -6.44 0.95
C LEU A 31 13.08 -5.78 1.60
N ASP A 32 13.56 -4.68 1.03
CA ASP A 32 14.69 -3.93 1.60
C ASP A 32 14.32 -3.33 2.96
N ALA A 33 13.08 -2.87 3.12
CA ALA A 33 12.57 -2.40 4.40
C ALA A 33 12.45 -3.52 5.45
N ALA A 34 12.13 -4.74 5.03
CA ALA A 34 11.91 -5.90 5.90
C ALA A 34 13.19 -6.61 6.36
N ARG A 35 14.30 -6.40 5.65
CA ARG A 35 15.54 -7.17 5.85
C ARG A 35 16.05 -7.14 7.28
N GLY A 36 16.12 -8.36 7.90
CA GLY A 36 16.63 -8.57 9.25
C GLY A 36 15.81 -7.90 10.35
N ARG A 37 14.51 -7.70 10.13
CA ARG A 37 13.58 -7.07 11.07
C ARG A 37 12.44 -8.01 11.45
N ARG A 38 11.85 -7.78 12.62
CA ARG A 38 10.55 -8.35 12.97
C ARG A 38 9.46 -7.59 12.18
N VAL A 39 8.70 -8.32 11.39
CA VAL A 39 7.72 -7.77 10.45
C VAL A 39 6.32 -8.28 10.76
N VAL A 40 5.35 -7.39 10.77
CA VAL A 40 3.92 -7.73 10.68
C VAL A 40 3.43 -7.32 9.29
N HIS A 41 2.86 -8.27 8.53
CA HIS A 41 2.29 -8.02 7.21
C HIS A 41 0.77 -8.09 7.29
N VAL A 42 0.11 -6.95 7.14
CA VAL A 42 -1.34 -6.79 7.23
C VAL A 42 -1.97 -6.77 5.86
N GLY A 43 -3.10 -7.48 5.67
CA GLY A 43 -3.71 -7.67 4.37
C GLY A 43 -2.81 -8.53 3.46
N PHE A 44 -2.33 -9.64 3.99
CA PHE A 44 -1.32 -10.45 3.31
C PHE A 44 -1.91 -11.51 2.38
N VAL A 45 -3.18 -11.84 2.57
CA VAL A 45 -3.90 -12.78 1.69
C VAL A 45 -4.21 -12.10 0.37
N ASP A 46 -3.86 -12.78 -0.71
CA ASP A 46 -3.98 -12.26 -2.06
C ASP A 46 -4.89 -13.23 -2.85
N GLU A 47 -5.75 -12.75 -3.72
CA GLU A 47 -6.68 -13.56 -4.55
C GLU A 47 -6.02 -14.77 -5.24
N LEU A 48 -4.72 -14.68 -5.52
CA LEU A 48 -3.95 -15.74 -6.18
C LEU A 48 -2.77 -16.20 -5.32
N ALA A 49 -2.88 -16.15 -4.00
CA ALA A 49 -1.78 -16.41 -3.09
C ALA A 49 -1.11 -17.77 -3.35
N ALA A 50 -1.88 -18.85 -3.50
CA ALA A 50 -1.36 -20.20 -3.76
C ALA A 50 -0.55 -20.25 -5.06
N SER A 51 -1.10 -19.75 -6.17
CA SER A 51 -0.40 -19.71 -7.46
C SER A 51 0.84 -18.81 -7.42
N LYS A 52 0.78 -17.69 -6.69
CA LYS A 52 1.93 -16.80 -6.51
C LYS A 52 3.02 -17.42 -5.63
N LEU A 53 2.64 -18.24 -4.64
CA LEU A 53 3.57 -19.00 -3.81
C LEU A 53 4.33 -20.01 -4.68
N GLU A 54 3.62 -20.81 -5.48
CA GLU A 54 4.23 -21.78 -6.42
C GLU A 54 5.21 -21.11 -7.38
N GLN A 55 4.90 -19.90 -7.84
CA GLN A 55 5.75 -19.10 -8.71
C GLN A 55 6.88 -18.36 -7.99
N GLY A 56 6.95 -18.40 -6.66
CA GLY A 56 7.93 -17.67 -5.84
C GLY A 56 7.79 -16.14 -5.88
N VAL A 57 6.59 -15.64 -6.21
CA VAL A 57 6.32 -14.19 -6.37
C VAL A 57 5.35 -13.63 -5.33
N TRP A 58 4.78 -14.46 -4.45
CA TRP A 58 3.91 -14.01 -3.38
C TRP A 58 4.69 -13.13 -2.40
N LEU A 59 4.19 -11.93 -2.15
CA LEU A 59 4.90 -10.95 -1.35
C LEU A 59 5.16 -11.46 0.07
N HIS A 60 4.17 -12.12 0.70
CA HIS A 60 4.31 -12.63 2.07
C HIS A 60 5.45 -13.64 2.19
N SER A 61 5.53 -14.64 1.30
CA SER A 61 6.62 -15.61 1.31
C SER A 61 7.99 -14.98 1.06
N ARG A 62 8.06 -13.96 0.20
CA ARG A 62 9.30 -13.23 -0.04
C ARG A 62 9.73 -12.39 1.16
N LEU A 63 8.77 -11.78 1.87
CA LEU A 63 9.03 -11.08 3.13
C LEU A 63 9.55 -12.06 4.20
N ALA A 64 8.97 -13.27 4.29
CA ALA A 64 9.45 -14.32 5.20
C ALA A 64 10.93 -14.67 4.94
N GLY A 65 11.35 -14.72 3.67
CA GLY A 65 12.74 -14.96 3.30
C GLY A 65 13.71 -13.79 3.57
N ALA A 66 13.20 -12.58 3.80
CA ALA A 66 14.00 -11.37 4.03
C ALA A 66 14.01 -10.92 5.50
N ALA A 67 12.92 -11.11 6.20
CA ALA A 67 12.70 -10.71 7.58
C ALA A 67 13.45 -11.62 8.58
N GLU A 68 13.69 -11.14 9.79
CA GLU A 68 14.09 -11.96 10.92
C GLU A 68 12.94 -12.84 11.41
N SER A 69 11.73 -12.26 11.48
CA SER A 69 10.48 -12.96 11.74
C SER A 69 9.33 -12.26 11.03
N LEU A 70 8.29 -13.01 10.66
CA LEU A 70 7.13 -12.50 9.96
C LEU A 70 5.85 -13.09 10.52
N VAL A 71 4.89 -12.21 10.85
CA VAL A 71 3.52 -12.58 11.21
C VAL A 71 2.57 -11.96 10.19
N GLY A 72 1.63 -12.75 9.66
CA GLY A 72 0.57 -12.30 8.78
C GLY A 72 -0.71 -11.97 9.55
N LEU A 73 -1.37 -10.87 9.21
CA LEU A 73 -2.68 -10.49 9.74
C LEU A 73 -3.65 -10.25 8.58
N ASP A 74 -4.79 -10.90 8.59
CA ASP A 74 -5.83 -10.73 7.59
C ASP A 74 -7.21 -10.99 8.17
N ALA A 75 -8.26 -10.47 7.55
CA ALA A 75 -9.64 -10.75 7.90
C ALA A 75 -10.20 -12.01 7.19
N ASP A 76 -9.52 -12.49 6.15
CA ASP A 76 -9.90 -13.69 5.39
C ASP A 76 -9.52 -14.96 6.15
N GLU A 77 -10.52 -15.58 6.79
CA GLU A 77 -10.34 -16.82 7.58
C GLU A 77 -9.79 -17.97 6.74
N GLU A 78 -10.29 -18.15 5.51
CA GLU A 78 -9.87 -19.26 4.63
C GLU A 78 -8.42 -19.05 4.15
N GLY A 79 -8.09 -17.83 3.74
CA GLY A 79 -6.74 -17.47 3.31
C GLY A 79 -5.72 -17.58 4.45
N VAL A 80 -6.08 -17.18 5.66
CA VAL A 80 -5.22 -17.35 6.86
C VAL A 80 -5.05 -18.84 7.18
N ALA A 81 -6.12 -19.65 7.14
CA ALA A 81 -6.03 -21.09 7.39
C ALA A 81 -5.13 -21.78 6.35
N TRP A 82 -5.26 -21.42 5.08
CA TRP A 82 -4.37 -21.88 4.02
C TRP A 82 -2.92 -21.48 4.29
N ALA A 83 -2.63 -20.23 4.59
CA ALA A 83 -1.27 -19.77 4.84
C ALA A 83 -0.61 -20.52 6.03
N ARG A 84 -1.38 -20.82 7.08
CA ARG A 84 -0.92 -21.64 8.20
C ARG A 84 -0.58 -23.07 7.75
N SER A 85 -1.36 -23.66 6.84
CA SER A 85 -1.06 -25.00 6.29
C SER A 85 0.22 -25.02 5.46
N GLU A 86 0.60 -23.88 4.85
CA GLU A 86 1.87 -23.68 4.15
C GLU A 86 3.05 -23.33 5.11
N GLY A 87 2.81 -23.32 6.42
CA GLY A 87 3.84 -23.09 7.44
C GLY A 87 4.10 -21.64 7.82
N PHE A 88 3.24 -20.69 7.41
CA PHE A 88 3.36 -19.29 7.81
C PHE A 88 2.63 -19.01 9.13
N GLU A 89 3.23 -18.19 9.98
CA GLU A 89 2.57 -17.65 11.16
C GLU A 89 1.58 -16.55 10.72
N ALA A 90 0.29 -16.74 11.03
CA ALA A 90 -0.75 -15.81 10.63
C ALA A 90 -1.94 -15.83 11.59
N HIS A 91 -2.67 -14.72 11.69
CA HIS A 91 -3.85 -14.59 12.54
C HIS A 91 -5.00 -13.94 11.79
N VAL A 92 -6.21 -14.43 12.07
CA VAL A 92 -7.45 -13.79 11.60
C VAL A 92 -7.76 -12.61 12.51
N VAL A 93 -7.86 -11.41 11.93
CA VAL A 93 -8.23 -10.22 12.69
C VAL A 93 -8.74 -9.11 11.77
N ASP A 94 -9.78 -8.40 12.22
CA ASP A 94 -10.13 -7.11 11.61
C ASP A 94 -9.09 -6.06 12.03
N ALA A 95 -8.21 -5.72 11.12
CA ALA A 95 -7.16 -4.72 11.35
C ALA A 95 -7.68 -3.29 11.51
N GLN A 96 -8.99 -3.05 11.40
CA GLN A 96 -9.62 -1.78 11.73
C GLN A 96 -9.97 -1.67 13.24
N SER A 97 -9.93 -2.78 13.99
CA SER A 97 -10.14 -2.78 15.45
C SER A 97 -8.80 -2.83 16.19
N ALA A 98 -8.44 -1.73 16.82
CA ALA A 98 -7.24 -1.67 17.66
C ALA A 98 -7.32 -2.61 18.87
N GLU A 99 -8.51 -2.84 19.42
CA GLU A 99 -8.79 -3.76 20.51
C GLU A 99 -8.57 -5.21 20.06
N ALA A 100 -9.09 -5.59 18.89
CA ALA A 100 -8.90 -6.94 18.35
C ALA A 100 -7.42 -7.21 18.05
N VAL A 101 -6.73 -6.23 17.47
CA VAL A 101 -5.28 -6.30 17.19
C VAL A 101 -4.48 -6.42 18.50
N ALA A 102 -4.80 -5.64 19.52
CA ALA A 102 -4.14 -5.70 20.82
C ALA A 102 -4.39 -7.06 21.54
N ALA A 103 -5.59 -7.63 21.38
CA ALA A 103 -5.95 -8.92 21.97
C ALA A 103 -5.13 -10.11 21.43
N LEU A 104 -4.47 -9.96 20.28
CA LEU A 104 -3.54 -10.97 19.76
C LEU A 104 -2.28 -11.10 20.63
N GLY A 105 -1.95 -10.11 21.45
CA GLY A 105 -0.77 -10.15 22.33
C GLY A 105 0.57 -10.19 21.58
N LEU A 106 0.61 -9.76 20.33
CA LEU A 106 1.83 -9.75 19.55
C LEU A 106 2.82 -8.70 20.06
N GLU A 107 4.09 -9.07 20.09
CA GLU A 107 5.17 -8.13 20.36
C GLU A 107 5.21 -7.07 19.23
N PRO A 108 5.29 -5.76 19.59
CA PRO A 108 5.39 -4.71 18.57
C PRO A 108 6.59 -4.95 17.63
N ALA A 109 6.35 -4.76 16.33
CA ALA A 109 7.30 -5.03 15.27
C ALA A 109 8.21 -3.84 14.96
N ASP A 110 9.38 -4.12 14.38
CA ASP A 110 10.26 -3.10 13.82
C ASP A 110 9.68 -2.49 12.54
N LEU A 111 8.86 -3.30 11.84
CA LEU A 111 8.20 -2.90 10.59
C LEU A 111 6.79 -3.49 10.51
N VAL A 112 5.82 -2.63 10.24
CA VAL A 112 4.49 -3.04 9.77
C VAL A 112 4.40 -2.76 8.26
N VAL A 113 4.01 -3.77 7.49
CA VAL A 113 3.77 -3.66 6.05
C VAL A 113 2.27 -3.75 5.79
N ALA A 114 1.71 -2.78 5.08
CA ALA A 114 0.32 -2.77 4.62
C ALA A 114 0.28 -2.42 3.13
N GLY A 115 0.24 -3.44 2.29
CA GLY A 115 0.32 -3.29 0.85
C GLY A 115 -1.02 -3.43 0.16
N GLU A 116 -1.55 -2.35 -0.45
CA GLU A 116 -2.84 -2.38 -1.18
C GLU A 116 -4.02 -2.79 -0.26
N VAL A 117 -4.09 -2.20 0.93
CA VAL A 117 -5.14 -2.48 1.92
C VAL A 117 -6.03 -1.26 2.15
N ILE A 118 -5.42 -0.08 2.32
CA ILE A 118 -6.12 1.12 2.82
C ILE A 118 -7.24 1.60 1.89
N GLU A 119 -7.13 1.33 0.60
CA GLU A 119 -8.14 1.66 -0.41
C GLU A 119 -9.40 0.81 -0.32
N HIS A 120 -9.34 -0.36 0.33
CA HIS A 120 -10.47 -1.27 0.54
C HIS A 120 -11.24 -0.99 1.83
N LEU A 121 -10.69 -0.13 2.71
CA LEU A 121 -11.24 0.06 4.04
C LEU A 121 -12.34 1.13 4.07
N ASP A 122 -13.44 0.83 4.76
CA ASP A 122 -14.49 1.81 5.06
C ASP A 122 -14.02 2.84 6.09
N ALA A 123 -13.14 2.44 7.02
CA ALA A 123 -12.65 3.26 8.12
C ALA A 123 -11.12 3.27 8.22
N PRO A 124 -10.41 3.95 7.32
CA PRO A 124 -8.94 3.94 7.29
C PRO A 124 -8.29 4.60 8.53
N GLY A 125 -8.99 5.48 9.25
CA GLY A 125 -8.49 6.10 10.48
C GLY A 125 -8.29 5.09 11.61
N PRO A 126 -9.32 4.32 12.03
CA PRO A 126 -9.18 3.19 12.97
C PRO A 126 -8.07 2.22 12.57
N PHE A 127 -8.00 1.81 11.31
CA PHE A 127 -6.91 0.97 10.81
C PHE A 127 -5.53 1.54 11.11
N LEU A 128 -5.28 2.81 10.78
CA LEU A 128 -3.99 3.45 11.03
C LEU A 128 -3.65 3.52 12.54
N ARG A 129 -4.66 3.68 13.40
CA ARG A 129 -4.46 3.61 14.87
C ARG A 129 -4.13 2.19 15.32
N ALA A 130 -4.76 1.17 14.75
CA ALA A 130 -4.43 -0.23 15.03
C ALA A 130 -2.99 -0.57 14.62
N MET A 131 -2.52 -0.04 13.47
CA MET A 131 -1.12 -0.20 13.05
C MET A 131 -0.13 0.39 14.08
N ARG A 132 -0.54 1.42 14.83
CA ARG A 132 0.28 1.98 15.93
C ARG A 132 0.50 0.96 17.06
N VAL A 133 -0.49 0.14 17.36
CA VAL A 133 -0.39 -0.93 18.39
C VAL A 133 0.66 -1.95 17.97
N LEU A 134 0.73 -2.28 16.68
CA LEU A 134 1.67 -3.26 16.12
C LEU A 134 3.10 -2.74 15.95
N THR A 135 3.30 -1.41 16.02
CA THR A 135 4.59 -0.81 15.68
C THR A 135 5.32 -0.31 16.91
N ARG A 136 6.59 -0.69 17.08
CA ARG A 136 7.46 -0.15 18.14
C ARG A 136 7.56 1.38 18.04
N PRO A 137 7.90 2.08 19.14
CA PRO A 137 8.09 3.54 19.12
C PRO A 137 9.13 4.01 18.10
N ASP A 138 10.16 3.22 17.86
CA ASP A 138 11.24 3.44 16.89
C ASP A 138 11.05 2.65 15.58
N GLY A 139 9.95 1.90 15.47
CA GLY A 139 9.56 1.12 14.29
C GLY A 139 8.99 1.97 13.16
N ARG A 140 8.58 1.31 12.09
CA ARG A 140 8.04 1.95 10.88
C ARG A 140 6.79 1.25 10.35
N LEU A 141 5.94 2.02 9.72
CA LEU A 141 4.89 1.57 8.82
C LEU A 141 5.35 1.81 7.38
N VAL A 142 5.26 0.81 6.52
CA VAL A 142 5.34 0.98 5.07
C VAL A 142 4.00 0.60 4.48
N LEU A 143 3.37 1.56 3.79
CA LEU A 143 2.05 1.43 3.21
C LEU A 143 2.14 1.66 1.70
N THR A 144 1.46 0.82 0.92
CA THR A 144 1.26 1.05 -0.51
C THR A 144 -0.21 1.15 -0.85
N THR A 145 -0.55 1.94 -1.86
CA THR A 145 -1.93 2.11 -2.35
C THR A 145 -1.91 2.63 -3.79
N PRO A 146 -2.93 2.39 -4.61
CA PRO A 146 -3.06 3.01 -5.92
C PRO A 146 -3.02 4.54 -5.85
N ASN A 147 -2.42 5.14 -6.87
CA ASN A 147 -2.25 6.58 -6.95
C ASN A 147 -3.46 7.24 -7.62
N ALA A 148 -4.14 8.15 -6.92
CA ALA A 148 -5.23 8.92 -7.49
C ALA A 148 -4.84 9.68 -8.78
N TYR A 149 -3.55 10.07 -8.90
CA TYR A 149 -3.03 10.79 -10.07
C TYR A 149 -2.45 9.87 -11.16
N ARG A 150 -2.74 8.57 -11.10
CA ARG A 150 -2.37 7.64 -12.18
C ARG A 150 -2.90 8.15 -13.51
N LEU A 151 -2.04 8.20 -14.55
CA LEU A 151 -2.43 8.77 -15.83
C LEU A 151 -3.67 8.12 -16.45
N LEU A 152 -3.84 6.80 -16.29
CA LEU A 152 -5.01 6.08 -16.79
C LEU A 152 -6.32 6.53 -16.12
N ASN A 153 -6.29 7.04 -14.88
CA ASN A 153 -7.47 7.55 -14.19
C ASN A 153 -8.00 8.85 -14.83
N PHE A 154 -7.15 9.58 -15.55
CA PHE A 154 -7.56 10.76 -16.33
C PHE A 154 -7.98 10.41 -17.75
N LEU A 155 -7.43 9.35 -18.32
CA LEU A 155 -7.70 8.96 -19.71
C LEU A 155 -8.96 8.10 -19.85
N ALA A 156 -9.24 7.22 -18.91
CA ALA A 156 -10.38 6.31 -18.98
C ALA A 156 -11.73 7.05 -19.02
N PRO A 157 -11.99 8.11 -18.23
CA PRO A 157 -13.25 8.85 -18.28
C PRO A 157 -13.54 9.49 -19.65
N VAL A 158 -12.51 9.78 -20.46
CA VAL A 158 -12.71 10.28 -21.84
C VAL A 158 -13.47 9.27 -22.70
N SER A 159 -13.34 7.97 -22.40
CA SER A 159 -14.09 6.89 -23.06
C SER A 159 -15.40 6.52 -22.33
N GLY A 160 -15.78 7.26 -21.29
CA GLY A 160 -16.95 6.95 -20.46
C GLY A 160 -16.76 5.75 -19.52
N ALA A 161 -15.50 5.40 -19.18
CA ALA A 161 -15.17 4.27 -18.32
C ALA A 161 -14.41 4.72 -17.06
N GLU A 162 -14.52 3.95 -16.00
CA GLU A 162 -13.66 4.06 -14.81
C GLU A 162 -12.84 2.79 -14.66
N LEU A 163 -11.55 2.94 -14.36
CA LEU A 163 -10.63 1.81 -14.16
C LEU A 163 -10.28 1.69 -12.67
N VAL A 164 -11.20 1.11 -11.92
CA VAL A 164 -11.09 0.89 -10.47
C VAL A 164 -11.40 -0.57 -10.15
N HIS A 165 -10.79 -1.11 -9.10
CA HIS A 165 -11.16 -2.42 -8.57
C HIS A 165 -12.56 -2.31 -7.92
N PRO A 166 -13.46 -3.30 -8.07
CA PRO A 166 -14.82 -3.22 -7.52
C PRO A 166 -14.88 -2.94 -6.02
N ASP A 167 -13.91 -3.45 -5.26
CA ASP A 167 -13.89 -3.34 -3.81
C ASP A 167 -13.13 -2.09 -3.29
N HIS A 168 -12.67 -1.21 -4.17
CA HIS A 168 -12.04 0.03 -3.72
C HIS A 168 -13.09 1.04 -3.27
N THR A 169 -12.95 1.50 -2.04
CA THR A 169 -13.82 2.52 -1.43
C THR A 169 -13.23 3.93 -1.56
N ALA A 170 -11.92 4.06 -1.80
CA ALA A 170 -11.23 5.34 -1.82
C ALA A 170 -10.05 5.41 -2.78
N TRP A 171 -9.77 6.63 -3.26
CA TRP A 171 -8.56 7.00 -3.97
C TRP A 171 -7.69 7.92 -3.10
N HIS A 172 -6.40 7.59 -2.99
CA HIS A 172 -5.46 8.38 -2.21
C HIS A 172 -4.47 9.13 -3.11
N SER A 173 -4.31 10.43 -2.85
CA SER A 173 -3.18 11.21 -3.37
C SER A 173 -2.06 11.27 -2.32
N PRO A 174 -0.81 11.63 -2.70
CA PRO A 174 0.26 11.82 -1.72
C PRO A 174 -0.12 12.77 -0.57
N ARG A 175 -0.89 13.82 -0.88
CA ARG A 175 -1.31 14.81 0.13
C ARG A 175 -2.42 14.29 1.03
N THR A 176 -3.46 13.69 0.45
CA THR A 176 -4.58 13.18 1.26
C THR A 176 -4.13 12.04 2.16
N LEU A 177 -3.28 11.14 1.65
CA LEU A 177 -2.71 10.04 2.43
C LEU A 177 -1.81 10.54 3.57
N ARG A 178 -0.93 11.53 3.29
CA ARG A 178 -0.13 12.18 4.34
C ARG A 178 -1.01 12.78 5.43
N THR A 179 -2.05 13.53 5.05
CA THR A 179 -2.96 14.16 6.02
C THR A 179 -3.69 13.12 6.87
N LEU A 180 -4.10 12.00 6.25
CA LEU A 180 -4.76 10.90 6.95
C LEU A 180 -3.81 10.24 7.96
N LEU A 181 -2.58 9.95 7.57
CA LEU A 181 -1.54 9.40 8.44
C LEU A 181 -1.23 10.34 9.61
N GLU A 182 -0.98 11.63 9.33
CA GLU A 182 -0.66 12.63 10.35
C GLU A 182 -1.78 12.79 11.39
N ARG A 183 -3.05 12.75 10.97
CA ARG A 183 -4.22 12.80 11.86
C ARG A 183 -4.39 11.56 12.74
N ASN A 184 -3.76 10.44 12.37
CA ASN A 184 -3.84 9.17 13.08
C ASN A 184 -2.52 8.78 13.77
N GLY A 185 -1.68 9.77 14.11
CA GLY A 185 -0.51 9.59 14.96
C GLY A 185 0.74 9.09 14.22
N TRP A 186 0.88 9.40 12.92
CA TRP A 186 2.04 9.06 12.12
C TRP A 186 2.76 10.31 11.60
N VAL A 187 4.08 10.23 11.51
CA VAL A 187 4.92 11.20 10.80
C VAL A 187 5.38 10.55 9.50
N VAL A 188 5.05 11.17 8.38
CA VAL A 188 5.44 10.67 7.06
C VAL A 188 6.86 11.14 6.74
N ASP A 189 7.79 10.19 6.75
CA ASP A 189 9.21 10.44 6.45
C ASP A 189 9.41 10.59 4.94
N GLU A 190 8.77 9.70 4.14
CA GLU A 190 9.00 9.65 2.72
C GLU A 190 7.77 9.19 1.94
N VAL A 191 7.64 9.68 0.72
CA VAL A 191 6.67 9.22 -0.28
C VAL A 191 7.39 9.01 -1.60
N ALA A 192 7.22 7.83 -2.18
CA ALA A 192 7.68 7.50 -3.52
C ALA A 192 6.53 6.95 -4.37
N TYR A 193 6.77 6.87 -5.66
CA TYR A 193 5.82 6.25 -6.59
C TYR A 193 6.35 4.90 -7.04
N TYR A 194 5.44 3.96 -7.37
CA TYR A 194 5.80 2.69 -7.97
C TYR A 194 5.01 2.47 -9.26
N ARG A 195 5.49 1.52 -10.07
CA ARG A 195 4.79 1.01 -11.23
C ARG A 195 4.54 -0.47 -11.08
N ASN A 196 3.34 -0.88 -11.47
CA ASN A 196 3.03 -2.29 -11.55
C ASN A 196 3.89 -2.95 -12.65
N PRO A 197 4.36 -4.18 -12.43
CA PRO A 197 5.09 -4.92 -13.44
C PRO A 197 4.22 -5.08 -14.70
N ARG A 198 4.87 -5.21 -15.86
CA ARG A 198 4.16 -5.48 -17.12
C ARG A 198 3.42 -6.82 -17.00
N ARG A 199 2.17 -6.84 -17.41
CA ARG A 199 1.39 -8.07 -17.46
C ARG A 199 2.06 -9.04 -18.44
N ARG A 200 2.38 -10.25 -17.99
CA ARG A 200 2.78 -11.33 -18.88
C ARG A 200 1.52 -11.78 -19.62
N VAL A 201 1.55 -11.68 -20.94
CA VAL A 201 0.44 -12.09 -21.80
C VAL A 201 0.94 -13.26 -22.64
N GLY A 202 0.36 -14.45 -22.45
CA GLY A 202 0.67 -15.66 -23.21
C GLY A 202 -0.25 -15.78 -24.44
N ARG A 203 0.24 -16.43 -25.50
CA ARG A 203 -0.61 -16.82 -26.66
C ARG A 203 -1.72 -17.80 -26.28
N ALA A 204 -1.55 -18.53 -25.17
CA ALA A 204 -2.55 -19.47 -24.65
C ALA A 204 -3.85 -18.80 -24.22
N ASP A 205 -3.83 -17.48 -23.94
CA ASP A 205 -5.01 -16.69 -23.52
C ASP A 205 -5.96 -16.38 -24.70
N GLY A 206 -5.59 -16.71 -25.93
CA GLY A 206 -6.34 -16.39 -27.16
C GLY A 206 -5.87 -15.09 -27.84
N LEU A 207 -6.22 -14.93 -29.12
CA LEU A 207 -5.70 -13.84 -29.95
C LEU A 207 -6.16 -12.45 -29.48
N ARG A 208 -7.43 -12.29 -29.10
CA ARG A 208 -7.96 -10.99 -28.63
C ARG A 208 -7.34 -10.54 -27.31
N PRO A 209 -7.28 -11.36 -26.23
CA PRO A 209 -6.57 -11.01 -25.00
C PRO A 209 -5.07 -10.80 -25.23
N PHE A 210 -4.44 -11.57 -26.12
CA PHE A 210 -3.04 -11.40 -26.49
C PHE A 210 -2.77 -10.01 -27.11
N LEU A 211 -3.53 -9.62 -28.14
CA LEU A 211 -3.40 -8.31 -28.79
C LEU A 211 -3.72 -7.15 -27.84
N ALA A 212 -4.80 -7.26 -27.06
CA ALA A 212 -5.18 -6.27 -26.07
C ALA A 212 -4.10 -6.11 -24.98
N GLY A 213 -3.52 -7.21 -24.51
CA GLY A 213 -2.43 -7.20 -23.53
C GLY A 213 -1.14 -6.57 -24.08
N HIS A 214 -0.79 -6.83 -25.34
CA HIS A 214 0.34 -6.18 -25.99
C HIS A 214 0.12 -4.69 -26.23
N ALA A 215 -1.08 -4.28 -26.65
CA ALA A 215 -1.46 -2.88 -26.80
C ALA A 215 -1.40 -2.14 -25.44
N ALA A 216 -1.90 -2.76 -24.38
CA ALA A 216 -1.81 -2.23 -23.02
C ALA A 216 -0.35 -2.12 -22.53
N ASN A 217 0.50 -3.13 -22.83
CA ASN A 217 1.91 -3.10 -22.48
C ASN A 217 2.68 -2.01 -23.27
N LEU A 218 2.35 -1.80 -24.55
CA LEU A 218 2.92 -0.73 -25.37
C LEU A 218 2.50 0.64 -24.85
N ALA A 219 1.20 0.84 -24.57
CA ALA A 219 0.71 2.05 -23.94
C ALA A 219 1.40 2.32 -22.59
N ARG A 220 1.57 1.30 -21.74
CA ARG A 220 2.33 1.40 -20.49
C ARG A 220 3.81 1.73 -20.71
N ALA A 221 4.42 1.23 -21.77
CA ALA A 221 5.82 1.53 -22.09
C ALA A 221 6.01 2.99 -22.54
N THR A 222 5.11 3.50 -23.38
CA THR A 222 5.14 4.90 -23.84
C THR A 222 4.81 5.86 -22.69
N LEU A 223 3.78 5.57 -21.90
CA LEU A 223 3.44 6.29 -20.67
C LEU A 223 4.56 6.17 -19.63
N GLY A 224 5.28 5.04 -19.64
CA GLY A 224 6.45 4.78 -18.80
C GLY A 224 7.63 5.70 -19.07
N ALA A 225 7.86 6.11 -20.31
CA ALA A 225 8.87 7.10 -20.66
C ALA A 225 8.46 8.49 -20.15
N ALA A 226 7.20 8.90 -20.36
CA ALA A 226 6.66 10.14 -19.81
C ALA A 226 6.71 10.18 -18.27
N GLY A 227 6.46 9.06 -17.61
CA GLY A 227 6.50 8.97 -16.14
C GLY A 227 7.91 8.96 -15.54
N ARG A 228 9.00 8.84 -16.34
CA ARG A 228 10.35 9.18 -15.86
C ARG A 228 10.51 10.69 -15.68
N LEU A 229 9.79 11.47 -16.48
CA LEU A 229 9.73 12.92 -16.38
C LEU A 229 8.70 13.39 -15.34
N ALA A 230 7.65 12.60 -15.12
CA ALA A 230 6.54 12.89 -14.23
C ALA A 230 6.19 11.65 -13.36
N PRO A 231 6.98 11.33 -12.31
CA PRO A 231 6.78 10.14 -11.47
C PRO A 231 5.40 10.11 -10.80
N TYR A 232 4.78 11.25 -10.60
CA TYR A 232 3.43 11.39 -10.04
C TYR A 232 2.29 10.82 -10.91
N TRP A 233 2.56 10.41 -12.15
CA TRP A 233 1.61 9.70 -13.02
C TRP A 233 1.73 8.17 -12.93
N SER A 234 2.59 7.68 -12.05
CA SER A 234 2.80 6.24 -11.82
C SER A 234 1.58 5.56 -11.20
N ASP A 235 1.58 4.22 -11.19
CA ASP A 235 0.41 3.41 -10.84
C ASP A 235 0.04 3.53 -9.35
N GLY A 236 1.01 3.62 -8.47
CA GLY A 236 0.75 3.68 -7.03
C GLY A 236 1.77 4.49 -6.24
N ILE A 237 1.54 4.55 -4.95
CA ILE A 237 2.28 5.31 -3.94
C ILE A 237 2.83 4.35 -2.90
N VAL A 238 4.08 4.52 -2.52
CA VAL A 238 4.69 3.91 -1.33
C VAL A 238 4.95 5.01 -0.31
N VAL A 239 4.54 4.80 0.93
CA VAL A 239 4.75 5.73 2.04
C VAL A 239 5.52 5.03 3.14
N TRP A 240 6.57 5.66 3.64
CA TRP A 240 7.27 5.30 4.86
C TRP A 240 6.88 6.30 5.94
N ALA A 241 6.39 5.78 7.06
CA ALA A 241 5.98 6.58 8.19
C ALA A 241 6.51 5.97 9.50
N ARG A 242 6.71 6.81 10.49
CA ARG A 242 7.05 6.41 11.86
C ARG A 242 6.00 6.90 12.83
N PRO A 243 5.87 6.26 14.00
CA PRO A 243 5.00 6.76 15.05
C PRO A 243 5.33 8.22 15.40
N SER A 244 4.30 9.07 15.56
CA SER A 244 4.52 10.38 16.18
C SER A 244 4.83 10.20 17.67
N GLY A 245 5.77 10.99 18.20
CA GLY A 245 6.23 10.86 19.60
C GLY A 245 5.22 11.25 20.68
N THR A 246 3.97 11.60 20.30
CA THR A 246 2.88 11.88 21.22
C THR A 246 1.75 10.89 20.97
N PRO A 247 1.24 10.18 22.00
CA PRO A 247 0.03 9.37 21.88
C PRO A 247 -1.20 10.21 21.57
#